data_66cd83b028bffd6d3888a273e19e9948
#
_entry.id   66cd83b028bffd6d3888a273e19e9948
#
_cell.length_a   1.000
_cell.length_b   1.000
_cell.length_c   1.000
_cell.angle_alpha   90.00
_cell.angle_beta   90.00
_cell.angle_gamma   90.00
#
_symmetry.space_group_name_H-M   'P 1'
#
loop_
_entity.id
_entity.type
_entity.pdbx_description
1 polymer ?
#
loop_
_entity_poly.entity_id
_entity_poly.type
_entity_poly.pdbx_seq_one_letter_code
_entity_poly.pdbx_strand_id
1 'polypeptide(L)'
;MPQYNPIFYFANRNGIPRIESQSVTVNGTTDVAFAFSDDVSFSRNFGGLVLVKLSQAIPAGTTATLPIVFKSINGGTRPLVGYNGAPVTVGDISGTGIYLVYYENGMLQLVK
;
A
#
# COMPACT_ATOMS: atom_id res chain seq x y z
N MET A 1 -7.56 -11.37 21.31
CA MET A 1 -7.26 -9.94 21.22
C MET A 1 -6.15 -9.68 20.23
N PRO A 2 -6.33 -8.70 19.37
CA PRO A 2 -5.25 -8.36 18.46
C PRO A 2 -4.02 -7.93 19.25
N GLN A 3 -2.90 -8.23 18.70
CA GLN A 3 -1.66 -7.86 19.30
C GLN A 3 -1.53 -6.34 19.35
N TYR A 4 -1.16 -5.83 20.51
CA TYR A 4 -0.99 -4.40 20.66
C TYR A 4 0.27 -3.95 19.93
N ASN A 5 0.13 -2.95 19.08
CA ASN A 5 1.23 -2.37 18.32
C ASN A 5 1.27 -0.87 18.61
N PRO A 6 2.34 -0.36 19.24
CA PRO A 6 2.39 1.06 19.59
C PRO A 6 2.23 2.00 18.39
N ILE A 7 2.80 1.64 17.25
CA ILE A 7 2.67 2.48 16.06
C ILE A 7 1.24 2.49 15.56
N PHE A 8 0.60 1.32 15.58
CA PHE A 8 -0.79 1.21 15.18
C PHE A 8 -1.69 2.01 16.14
N TYR A 9 -1.42 1.90 17.43
CA TYR A 9 -2.17 2.65 18.43
C TYR A 9 -2.03 4.14 18.21
N PHE A 10 -0.81 4.60 17.94
CA PHE A 10 -0.55 6.02 17.69
C PHE A 10 -1.33 6.48 16.45
N ALA A 11 -1.30 5.70 15.38
CA ALA A 11 -2.02 6.04 14.16
C ALA A 11 -3.51 6.16 14.43
N ASN A 12 -4.07 5.21 15.20
CA ASN A 12 -5.49 5.26 15.54
C ASN A 12 -5.86 6.49 16.35
N ARG A 13 -5.02 6.83 17.33
CA ARG A 13 -5.29 8.01 18.15
C ARG A 13 -5.29 9.28 17.34
N ASN A 14 -4.54 9.31 16.27
CA ASN A 14 -4.43 10.48 15.43
C ASN A 14 -5.33 10.39 14.20
N GLY A 15 -6.18 9.36 14.15
CA GLY A 15 -7.11 9.20 13.04
C GLY A 15 -6.46 8.73 11.75
N ILE A 16 -5.24 8.20 11.81
CA ILE A 16 -4.55 7.71 10.63
C ILE A 16 -4.38 6.20 10.75
N PRO A 17 -5.13 5.41 9.96
CA PRO A 17 -4.96 3.97 10.00
C PRO A 17 -3.60 3.56 9.42
N ARG A 18 -3.14 2.39 9.85
CA ARG A 18 -1.88 1.83 9.40
C ARG A 18 -2.12 0.42 8.87
N ILE A 19 -1.53 0.13 7.73
CA ILE A 19 -1.59 -1.20 7.14
C ILE A 19 -0.17 -1.67 6.83
N GLU A 20 0.02 -2.97 6.80
CA GLU A 20 1.34 -3.56 6.59
C GLU A 20 1.26 -4.70 5.59
N SER A 21 2.17 -4.71 4.63
CA SER A 21 2.20 -5.76 3.62
C SER A 21 2.74 -7.06 4.20
N GLN A 22 2.28 -8.18 3.65
CA GLN A 22 2.71 -9.52 4.06
C GLN A 22 3.53 -10.20 3.00
N SER A 23 3.34 -9.87 1.75
CA SER A 23 4.07 -10.50 0.67
C SER A 23 4.15 -9.58 -0.53
N VAL A 24 5.10 -9.86 -1.40
CA VAL A 24 5.25 -9.18 -2.67
C VAL A 24 5.32 -10.23 -3.77
N THR A 25 4.63 -9.99 -4.86
CA THR A 25 4.61 -10.91 -6.01
C THR A 25 4.81 -10.11 -7.28
N VAL A 26 5.76 -10.55 -8.10
CA VAL A 26 5.96 -9.96 -9.42
C VAL A 26 5.14 -10.80 -10.41
N ASN A 27 4.16 -10.15 -11.04
CA ASN A 27 3.24 -10.82 -11.95
C ASN A 27 3.73 -10.65 -13.38
N GLY A 28 4.77 -11.38 -13.74
CA GLY A 28 5.32 -11.39 -15.09
C GLY A 28 5.70 -10.00 -15.57
N THR A 29 5.08 -9.55 -16.64
CA THR A 29 5.30 -8.21 -17.20
C THR A 29 4.12 -7.28 -16.91
N THR A 30 3.27 -7.62 -15.96
CA THR A 30 2.04 -6.89 -15.71
C THR A 30 2.18 -5.89 -14.57
N ASP A 31 2.58 -6.37 -13.39
CA ASP A 31 2.66 -5.50 -12.22
C ASP A 31 3.45 -6.15 -11.09
N VAL A 32 3.65 -5.39 -10.03
CA VAL A 32 4.20 -5.89 -8.77
C VAL A 32 3.15 -5.66 -7.69
N ALA A 33 2.71 -6.73 -7.07
CA ALA A 33 1.61 -6.70 -6.12
C ALA A 33 2.11 -6.90 -4.69
N PHE A 34 1.77 -5.97 -3.81
CA PHE A 34 1.96 -6.12 -2.38
C PHE A 34 0.63 -6.55 -1.78
N ALA A 35 0.60 -7.73 -1.16
CA ALA A 35 -0.59 -8.25 -0.52
C ALA A 35 -0.56 -7.97 0.98
N PHE A 36 -1.72 -7.64 1.54
CA PHE A 36 -1.83 -7.35 2.97
C PHE A 36 -2.42 -8.56 3.69
N SER A 37 -1.94 -8.82 4.90
CA SER A 37 -2.21 -10.09 5.58
C SER A 37 -3.68 -10.31 5.84
N ASP A 38 -4.34 -9.29 6.32
CA ASP A 38 -5.76 -9.33 6.54
C ASP A 38 -6.38 -8.48 5.46
N ASP A 39 -7.53 -8.91 4.98
CA ASP A 39 -8.23 -8.13 4.00
C ASP A 39 -8.53 -6.76 4.62
N VAL A 40 -7.77 -5.76 4.23
CA VAL A 40 -7.89 -4.42 4.78
C VAL A 40 -9.18 -3.81 4.27
N SER A 41 -10.05 -3.42 5.20
CA SER A 41 -11.33 -2.84 4.84
C SER A 41 -11.46 -1.44 5.37
N PHE A 42 -11.76 -0.52 4.49
CA PHE A 42 -12.10 0.84 4.85
C PHE A 42 -13.58 1.06 4.63
N SER A 43 -14.17 1.94 5.43
CA SER A 43 -15.53 2.36 5.22
C SER A 43 -15.71 2.86 3.78
N ARG A 44 -16.87 2.61 3.22
CA ARG A 44 -17.20 3.08 1.87
C ARG A 44 -17.01 4.59 1.74
N ASN A 45 -17.26 5.30 2.82
CA ASN A 45 -17.16 6.77 2.82
C ASN A 45 -15.82 7.25 3.35
N PHE A 46 -14.89 6.34 3.63
CA PHE A 46 -13.61 6.75 4.16
C PHE A 46 -12.79 7.45 3.09
N GLY A 47 -12.25 8.61 3.43
CA GLY A 47 -11.27 9.30 2.63
C GLY A 47 -10.26 9.91 3.57
N GLY A 48 -8.99 9.69 3.32
CA GLY A 48 -7.98 10.25 4.19
C GLY A 48 -6.63 9.56 4.08
N LEU A 49 -5.76 9.95 4.97
CA LEU A 49 -4.38 9.46 4.98
C LEU A 49 -4.30 8.07 5.59
N VAL A 50 -3.43 7.25 5.03
CA VAL A 50 -3.15 5.90 5.51
C VAL A 50 -1.64 5.73 5.54
N LEU A 51 -1.12 5.20 6.64
CA LEU A 51 0.28 4.83 6.71
C LEU A 51 0.43 3.41 6.20
N VAL A 52 1.27 3.23 5.19
CA VAL A 52 1.49 1.93 4.57
C VAL A 52 2.92 1.51 4.84
N LYS A 53 3.08 0.39 5.54
CA LYS A 53 4.39 -0.19 5.75
C LYS A 53 4.57 -1.35 4.78
N LEU A 54 5.54 -1.21 3.89
CA LEU A 54 5.92 -2.30 3.00
C LEU A 54 7.10 -3.01 3.64
N SER A 55 6.93 -4.30 3.91
CA SER A 55 7.90 -5.08 4.67
C SER A 55 8.76 -5.97 3.78
N GLN A 56 8.47 -6.02 2.49
CA GLN A 56 9.20 -6.86 1.55
C GLN A 56 9.91 -6.01 0.52
N ALA A 57 11.15 -6.39 0.21
CA ALA A 57 11.88 -5.76 -0.86
C ALA A 57 11.39 -6.30 -2.21
N ILE A 58 11.34 -5.43 -3.20
CA ILE A 58 11.04 -5.88 -4.57
C ILE A 58 12.24 -6.69 -5.06
N PRO A 59 12.01 -7.88 -5.64
CA PRO A 59 13.12 -8.72 -6.10
C PRO A 59 14.04 -7.99 -7.07
N ALA A 60 15.33 -8.20 -6.91
CA ALA A 60 16.33 -7.63 -7.80
C ALA A 60 16.08 -8.11 -9.24
N GLY A 61 16.29 -7.24 -10.20
CA GLY A 61 16.07 -7.57 -11.60
C GLY A 61 14.65 -7.34 -12.07
N THR A 62 13.75 -6.91 -11.18
CA THR A 62 12.39 -6.58 -11.59
C THR A 62 12.41 -5.36 -12.51
N THR A 63 11.61 -5.41 -13.57
CA THR A 63 11.53 -4.32 -14.54
C THR A 63 11.05 -3.03 -13.85
N ALA A 64 11.81 -1.95 -14.02
CA ALA A 64 11.57 -0.71 -13.29
C ALA A 64 10.28 0.01 -13.70
N THR A 65 9.72 -0.33 -14.85
CA THR A 65 8.51 0.32 -15.35
C THR A 65 7.22 -0.36 -14.95
N LEU A 66 7.29 -1.50 -14.24
CA LEU A 66 6.08 -2.19 -13.80
C LEU A 66 5.36 -1.38 -12.73
N PRO A 67 4.03 -1.25 -12.84
CA PRO A 67 3.28 -0.52 -11.83
C PRO A 67 3.15 -1.31 -10.54
N ILE A 68 2.96 -0.57 -9.45
CA ILE A 68 2.75 -1.15 -8.13
C ILE A 68 1.25 -1.21 -7.85
N VAL A 69 0.78 -2.36 -7.36
CA VAL A 69 -0.61 -2.50 -6.92
C VAL A 69 -0.65 -3.09 -5.52
N PHE A 70 -1.70 -2.78 -4.79
CA PHE A 70 -1.95 -3.32 -3.46
C PHE A 70 -3.13 -4.28 -3.54
N LYS A 71 -2.93 -5.51 -3.06
CA LYS A 71 -3.98 -6.52 -3.03
C LYS A 71 -4.59 -6.61 -1.65
N SER A 72 -5.83 -7.07 -1.60
CA SER A 72 -6.57 -7.25 -0.34
C SER A 72 -6.96 -5.92 0.31
N ILE A 73 -7.23 -4.92 -0.51
CA ILE A 73 -7.79 -3.66 -0.04
C ILE A 73 -9.27 -3.64 -0.41
N ASN A 74 -10.13 -3.67 0.60
CA ASN A 74 -11.59 -3.78 0.40
C ASN A 74 -11.93 -4.93 -0.54
N GLY A 75 -11.24 -6.07 -0.37
CA GLY A 75 -11.50 -7.27 -1.12
C GLY A 75 -11.00 -7.24 -2.55
N GLY A 76 -10.18 -6.28 -2.93
CA GLY A 76 -9.73 -6.17 -4.31
C GLY A 76 -8.31 -5.71 -4.46
N THR A 77 -7.92 -5.53 -5.70
CA THR A 77 -6.60 -5.03 -6.07
C THR A 77 -6.75 -3.56 -6.44
N ARG A 78 -5.92 -2.72 -5.82
CA ARG A 78 -5.99 -1.27 -6.03
C ARG A 78 -4.66 -0.76 -6.55
N PRO A 79 -4.66 0.03 -7.62
CA PRO A 79 -3.40 0.60 -8.11
C PRO A 79 -2.89 1.68 -7.17
N LEU A 80 -1.56 1.81 -7.09
CA LEU A 80 -0.93 2.90 -6.38
C LEU A 80 -0.54 3.96 -7.41
N VAL A 81 -1.02 5.17 -7.23
CA VAL A 81 -0.72 6.27 -8.16
C VAL A 81 0.01 7.38 -7.44
N GLY A 82 0.72 8.19 -8.20
CA GLY A 82 1.41 9.35 -7.67
C GLY A 82 0.50 10.56 -7.56
N TYR A 83 1.04 11.64 -7.02
CA TYR A 83 0.24 12.85 -6.81
C TYR A 83 -0.32 13.44 -8.11
N ASN A 84 0.29 13.11 -9.23
CA ASN A 84 -0.19 13.57 -10.53
C ASN A 84 -1.13 12.56 -11.21
N GLY A 85 -1.50 11.48 -10.52
CA GLY A 85 -2.37 10.46 -11.07
C GLY A 85 -1.70 9.40 -11.90
N ALA A 86 -0.40 9.52 -12.15
CA ALA A 86 0.32 8.52 -12.92
C ALA A 86 0.65 7.31 -12.03
N PRO A 87 0.72 6.09 -12.60
CA PRO A 87 1.04 4.91 -11.81
C PRO A 87 2.42 5.04 -11.15
N VAL A 88 2.50 4.61 -9.88
CA VAL A 88 3.78 4.47 -9.20
C VAL A 88 4.40 3.17 -9.69
N THR A 89 5.67 3.21 -10.06
CA THR A 89 6.36 2.07 -10.63
C THR A 89 7.46 1.56 -9.72
N VAL A 90 8.00 0.40 -10.08
CA VAL A 90 9.12 -0.21 -9.34
C VAL A 90 10.29 0.77 -9.22
N GLY A 91 10.53 1.57 -10.26
CA GLY A 91 11.62 2.56 -10.22
C GLY A 91 11.38 3.70 -9.26
N ASP A 92 10.13 3.91 -8.84
CA ASP A 92 9.79 5.03 -7.97
C ASP A 92 9.92 4.70 -6.49
N ILE A 93 9.84 3.42 -6.12
CA ILE A 93 9.98 3.01 -4.73
C ILE A 93 10.88 1.78 -4.64
N SER A 94 11.56 1.66 -3.51
CA SER A 94 12.49 0.55 -3.31
C SER A 94 11.82 -0.69 -2.73
N GLY A 95 10.60 -0.58 -2.30
CA GLY A 95 9.87 -1.67 -1.67
C GLY A 95 9.72 -1.45 -0.18
N THR A 96 10.72 -1.82 0.60
CA THR A 96 10.63 -1.67 2.06
C THR A 96 10.56 -0.21 2.48
N GLY A 97 9.76 0.06 3.51
CA GLY A 97 9.68 1.40 4.07
C GLY A 97 8.26 1.74 4.50
N ILE A 98 8.12 2.95 5.02
CA ILE A 98 6.83 3.47 5.44
C ILE A 98 6.46 4.61 4.51
N TYR A 99 5.26 4.52 3.94
CA TYR A 99 4.79 5.47 2.96
C TYR A 99 3.48 6.09 3.43
N LEU A 100 3.30 7.37 3.15
CA LEU A 100 2.06 8.05 3.43
C LEU A 100 1.22 8.05 2.16
N VAL A 101 0.00 7.53 2.25
CA VAL A 101 -0.86 7.33 1.10
C VAL A 101 -2.22 7.96 1.41
N TYR A 102 -2.81 8.61 0.42
CA TYR A 102 -4.16 9.13 0.53
C TYR A 102 -5.12 8.15 -0.16
N TYR A 103 -6.13 7.72 0.58
CA TYR A 103 -7.12 6.78 0.06
C TYR A 103 -8.46 7.47 -0.12
N GLU A 104 -9.05 7.32 -1.30
CA GLU A 104 -10.39 7.85 -1.57
C GLU A 104 -10.99 7.08 -2.74
N ASN A 105 -12.22 6.57 -2.56
CA ASN A 105 -12.97 5.90 -3.62
C ASN A 105 -12.19 4.79 -4.30
N GLY A 106 -11.46 4.02 -3.52
CA GLY A 106 -10.70 2.89 -4.05
C GLY A 106 -9.37 3.28 -4.69
N MET A 107 -9.03 4.56 -4.70
CA MET A 107 -7.77 5.03 -5.24
C MET A 107 -6.77 5.22 -4.11
N LEU A 108 -5.55 4.74 -4.30
CA LEU A 108 -4.45 4.91 -3.38
C LEU A 108 -3.43 5.83 -4.03
N GLN A 109 -3.24 7.00 -3.45
CA GLN A 109 -2.36 8.01 -4.02
C GLN A 109 -1.17 8.22 -3.10
N LEU A 110 0.04 8.01 -3.62
CA LEU A 110 1.25 8.17 -2.85
C LEU A 110 1.48 9.64 -2.57
N VAL A 111 1.58 9.98 -1.28
CA VAL A 111 1.84 11.35 -0.87
C VAL A 111 3.33 11.52 -0.63
N LYS A 112 3.93 10.52 0.03
CA LYS A 112 5.33 10.64 0.38
C LYS A 112 5.97 9.28 0.56
#